data_64195b49e99fe9ebf6b1dbc9db29f2c8
#
_entry.id   64195b49e99fe9ebf6b1dbc9db29f2c8
#
_cell.length_a   1.000
_cell.length_b   1.000
_cell.length_c   1.000
_cell.angle_alpha   90.00
_cell.angle_beta   90.00
_cell.angle_gamma   90.00
#
_symmetry.space_group_name_H-M   'P 1'
#
loop_
_entity.id
_entity.type
_entity.pdbx_description
1 polymer ?
#
loop_
_entity_poly.entity_id
_entity_poly.type
_entity_poly.pdbx_seq_one_letter_code
_entity_poly.pdbx_strand_id
1 'polypeptide(L)'
;METFDSPAAIDWQLQVTPYAPPAANQWGPDMFGLGFSAYTLPLADDGEGDSPVATLVRHEPFSDPHMHQQPDKTRFVVLSLHGWNDYFLNPGMARSYARLGGAFYALDLRRYGRSL
;
A
#
# COMPACT_ATOMS: atom_id res chain seq x y z
N MET A 1 9.60 11.20 -39.49
CA MET A 1 9.53 10.87 -38.88
C MET A 1 8.91 10.58 -38.29
N GLU A 2 8.91 10.19 -38.08
CA GLU A 2 8.49 9.86 -37.55
C GLU A 2 7.95 10.11 -36.65
N THR A 3 7.48 10.12 -36.48
CA THR A 3 7.03 10.26 -35.82
C THR A 3 6.82 10.30 -34.85
N PHE A 4 6.23 10.77 -34.55
CA PHE A 4 6.04 10.66 -33.60
C PHE A 4 5.18 9.98 -33.15
N ASP A 5 4.16 9.66 -33.86
CA ASP A 5 3.68 8.79 -33.40
C ASP A 5 4.39 8.22 -32.57
N SER A 6 4.48 8.72 -31.96
CA SER A 6 5.53 8.29 -31.15
C SER A 6 5.31 6.93 -30.56
N PRO A 7 6.18 5.98 -30.84
CA PRO A 7 6.11 4.67 -30.19
C PRO A 7 6.20 4.77 -28.67
N ALA A 8 6.86 5.82 -28.17
CA ALA A 8 7.00 6.02 -26.74
C ALA A 8 5.66 6.19 -26.03
N ALA A 9 4.70 6.86 -26.68
CA ALA A 9 3.37 7.01 -26.08
C ALA A 9 2.64 5.66 -26.00
N ILE A 10 2.83 4.81 -27.00
CA ILE A 10 2.24 3.48 -26.99
C ILE A 10 2.89 2.62 -25.93
N ASP A 11 4.22 2.70 -25.82
CA ASP A 11 4.97 1.95 -24.82
C ASP A 11 4.54 2.34 -23.41
N TRP A 12 4.31 3.62 -23.19
CA TRP A 12 3.87 4.10 -21.90
C TRP A 12 2.55 3.45 -21.49
N GLN A 13 1.60 3.38 -22.41
CA GLN A 13 0.29 2.77 -22.12
C GLN A 13 0.41 1.28 -21.83
N LEU A 14 1.31 0.59 -22.52
CA LEU A 14 1.48 -0.84 -22.32
C LEU A 14 2.21 -1.17 -21.03
N GLN A 15 2.98 -0.21 -20.51
CA GLN A 15 3.76 -0.43 -19.29
C GLN A 15 2.97 -0.14 -18.02
N VAL A 16 1.83 0.54 -18.13
CA VAL A 16 1.00 0.81 -16.95
C VAL A 16 0.26 -0.46 -16.56
N THR A 17 0.62 -1.00 -15.42
CA THR A 17 -0.03 -2.19 -14.88
C THR A 17 -0.86 -1.78 -13.67
N PRO A 18 -2.16 -2.04 -13.67
CA PRO A 18 -2.97 -1.74 -12.50
C PRO A 18 -2.46 -2.51 -11.29
N TYR A 19 -2.53 -1.87 -10.14
CA TYR A 19 -2.15 -2.53 -8.90
C TYR A 19 -3.16 -3.65 -8.58
N ALA A 20 -2.62 -4.80 -8.21
CA ALA A 20 -3.42 -5.93 -7.75
C ALA A 20 -3.00 -6.28 -6.33
N PRO A 21 -3.93 -6.30 -5.37
CA PRO A 21 -3.60 -6.69 -4.00
C PRO A 21 -3.09 -8.13 -3.94
N PRO A 22 -2.32 -8.48 -2.91
CA PRO A 22 -1.88 -9.85 -2.72
C PRO A 22 -3.04 -10.81 -2.55
N ALA A 23 -2.80 -12.09 -2.77
CA ALA A 23 -3.77 -13.13 -2.49
C ALA A 23 -4.11 -13.15 -0.99
N ALA A 24 -5.27 -13.72 -0.65
CA ALA A 24 -5.74 -13.80 0.72
C ALA A 24 -4.70 -14.45 1.64
N ASN A 25 -4.53 -13.87 2.82
CA ASN A 25 -3.60 -14.34 3.86
C ASN A 25 -2.14 -14.33 3.43
N GLN A 26 -1.78 -13.43 2.51
CA GLN A 26 -0.40 -13.31 2.06
C GLN A 26 0.05 -11.87 2.07
N TRP A 27 1.33 -11.66 2.42
CA TRP A 27 2.02 -10.39 2.20
C TRP A 27 2.47 -10.30 0.76
N GLY A 28 2.47 -9.11 0.23
CA GLY A 28 2.98 -8.83 -1.09
C GLY A 28 3.28 -7.36 -1.26
N PRO A 29 3.72 -6.95 -2.46
CA PRO A 29 4.01 -5.54 -2.71
C PRO A 29 2.78 -4.68 -2.53
N ASP A 30 2.97 -3.48 -1.95
CA ASP A 30 1.92 -2.48 -1.88
C ASP A 30 1.96 -1.56 -3.10
N MET A 31 0.87 -0.83 -3.32
CA MET A 31 0.77 0.12 -4.43
C MET A 31 1.79 1.24 -4.35
N PHE A 32 2.30 1.55 -3.15
CA PHE A 32 3.36 2.55 -2.99
C PHE A 32 4.75 2.04 -3.40
N GLY A 33 4.90 0.73 -3.66
CA GLY A 33 6.17 0.16 -4.08
C GLY A 33 7.13 -0.09 -2.94
N LEU A 34 8.42 0.12 -3.18
CA LEU A 34 9.46 -0.19 -2.21
C LEU A 34 9.25 0.54 -0.90
N GLY A 35 9.43 -0.20 0.18
CA GLY A 35 9.24 0.33 1.53
C GLY A 35 7.87 0.07 2.11
N PHE A 36 6.96 -0.51 1.34
CA PHE A 36 5.60 -0.81 1.80
C PHE A 36 5.18 -2.19 1.33
N SER A 37 4.50 -2.91 2.21
CA SER A 37 3.91 -4.21 1.92
C SER A 37 2.45 -4.19 2.28
N ALA A 38 1.67 -5.03 1.63
CA ALA A 38 0.26 -5.19 1.90
C ALA A 38 -0.06 -6.64 2.22
N TYR A 39 -1.00 -6.84 3.13
CA TYR A 39 -1.52 -8.15 3.51
C TYR A 39 -3.02 -8.15 3.31
N THR A 40 -3.53 -9.15 2.59
CA THR A 40 -4.96 -9.26 2.34
C THR A 40 -5.62 -10.12 3.41
N LEU A 41 -6.55 -9.49 4.14
CA LEU A 41 -7.31 -10.12 5.22
C LEU A 41 -8.68 -10.51 4.68
N PRO A 42 -8.96 -11.80 4.47
CA PRO A 42 -10.31 -12.20 4.08
C PRO A 42 -11.27 -12.00 5.24
N LEU A 43 -12.47 -11.53 4.91
CA LEU A 43 -13.51 -11.25 5.89
C LEU A 43 -14.68 -12.17 5.66
N ALA A 44 -15.56 -12.24 6.66
CA ALA A 44 -16.78 -13.04 6.54
C ALA A 44 -17.68 -12.47 5.45
N ASP A 45 -18.42 -13.35 4.78
CA ASP A 45 -19.40 -12.96 3.76
C ASP A 45 -20.41 -12.00 4.38
N ASP A 46 -20.62 -10.87 3.71
CA ASP A 46 -21.55 -9.84 4.19
C ASP A 46 -22.86 -9.81 3.39
N GLY A 47 -23.06 -10.81 2.51
CA GLY A 47 -24.28 -10.89 1.71
C GLY A 47 -24.30 -10.01 0.48
N GLU A 48 -23.20 -9.33 0.16
CA GLU A 48 -23.11 -8.41 -0.97
C GLU A 48 -22.61 -9.10 -2.24
N GLY A 49 -22.42 -10.40 -2.22
CA GLY A 49 -22.06 -11.17 -3.41
C GLY A 49 -20.57 -11.42 -3.60
N ASP A 50 -19.72 -10.54 -3.16
CA ASP A 50 -18.27 -10.69 -3.26
C ASP A 50 -17.71 -11.22 -1.95
N SER A 51 -16.51 -11.78 -2.04
CA SER A 51 -15.74 -12.11 -0.84
C SER A 51 -15.04 -10.84 -0.34
N PRO A 52 -15.53 -10.22 0.74
CA PRO A 52 -14.94 -8.96 1.18
C PRO A 52 -13.58 -9.18 1.81
N VAL A 53 -12.73 -8.18 1.69
CA VAL A 53 -11.40 -8.19 2.29
C VAL A 53 -11.13 -6.86 2.98
N ALA A 54 -10.20 -6.86 3.92
CA ALA A 54 -9.51 -5.67 4.39
C ALA A 54 -8.05 -5.81 3.99
N THR A 55 -7.33 -4.70 3.95
CA THR A 55 -5.92 -4.73 3.55
C THR A 55 -5.09 -4.02 4.61
N LEU A 56 -4.14 -4.75 5.18
CA LEU A 56 -3.20 -4.20 6.15
C LEU A 56 -1.94 -3.77 5.39
N VAL A 57 -1.59 -2.51 5.50
CA VAL A 57 -0.38 -1.97 4.90
C VAL A 57 0.67 -1.81 5.98
N ARG A 58 1.89 -2.24 5.69
CA ARG A 58 3.03 -2.11 6.61
C ARG A 58 4.11 -1.29 5.96
N HIS A 59 4.65 -0.33 6.70
CA HIS A 59 5.84 0.39 6.31
C HIS A 59 7.08 -0.40 6.71
N GLU A 60 8.01 -0.54 5.78
CA GLU A 60 9.27 -1.26 5.96
C GLU A 60 10.41 -0.28 5.77
N PRO A 61 10.86 0.40 6.84
CA PRO A 61 11.85 1.47 6.72
C PRO A 61 13.15 1.05 6.04
N PHE A 62 13.60 -0.18 6.30
CA PHE A 62 14.86 -0.67 5.74
C PHE A 62 14.80 -0.88 4.23
N SER A 63 13.61 -1.01 3.67
CA SER A 63 13.41 -1.18 2.24
C SER A 63 12.92 0.10 1.57
N ASP A 64 12.70 1.16 2.33
CA ASP A 64 12.16 2.42 1.82
C ASP A 64 13.27 3.31 1.31
N PRO A 65 13.32 3.60 -0.01
CA PRO A 65 14.39 4.43 -0.57
C PRO A 65 14.36 5.88 -0.11
N HIS A 66 13.25 6.33 0.51
CA HIS A 66 13.13 7.69 1.05
C HIS A 66 13.55 7.78 2.52
N MET A 67 13.99 6.68 3.11
CA MET A 67 14.48 6.67 4.49
C MET A 67 16.00 6.60 4.48
N HIS A 68 16.65 7.61 5.05
CA HIS A 68 18.10 7.66 5.12
C HIS A 68 18.65 7.13 6.43
N GLN A 69 17.82 7.17 7.47
CA GLN A 69 18.19 6.69 8.79
C GLN A 69 16.98 5.99 9.40
N GLN A 70 17.24 4.88 10.07
CA GLN A 70 16.22 4.16 10.82
C GLN A 70 16.66 4.05 12.28
N PRO A 71 15.70 4.07 13.21
CA PRO A 71 16.01 3.81 14.61
C PRO A 71 16.57 2.41 14.81
N ASP A 72 17.39 2.24 15.86
CA ASP A 72 17.98 0.94 16.14
C ASP A 72 16.94 -0.11 16.49
N LYS A 73 15.83 0.32 17.05
CA LYS A 73 14.77 -0.60 17.45
C LYS A 73 13.44 0.12 17.45
N THR A 74 12.37 -0.68 17.33
CA THR A 74 11.01 -0.18 17.40
C THR A 74 10.64 0.13 18.85
N ARG A 75 10.09 1.31 19.08
CA ARG A 75 9.66 1.76 20.41
C ARG A 75 8.16 1.68 20.60
N PHE A 76 7.39 1.78 19.53
CA PHE A 76 5.94 1.76 19.57
C PHE A 76 5.39 1.36 18.21
N VAL A 77 4.10 1.05 18.19
CA VAL A 77 3.39 0.67 16.97
C VAL A 77 2.27 1.66 16.74
N VAL A 78 2.10 2.06 15.49
CA VAL A 78 1.00 2.94 15.06
C VAL A 78 0.11 2.15 14.12
N LEU A 79 -1.19 2.14 14.37
CA LEU A 79 -2.18 1.64 13.43
C LEU A 79 -3.06 2.80 13.01
N SER A 80 -3.03 3.15 11.74
CA SER A 80 -3.83 4.24 11.18
C SER A 80 -5.08 3.68 10.54
N LEU A 81 -6.22 4.25 10.89
CA LEU A 81 -7.51 3.94 10.26
C LEU A 81 -7.97 5.17 9.49
N HIS A 82 -8.47 4.94 8.29
CA HIS A 82 -8.95 6.04 7.46
C HIS A 82 -10.38 6.44 7.82
N GLY A 83 -10.78 7.63 7.32
CA GLY A 83 -12.14 8.10 7.47
C GLY A 83 -13.06 7.60 6.36
N TRP A 84 -14.26 8.14 6.33
CA TRP A 84 -15.28 7.80 5.35
C TRP A 84 -14.82 8.21 3.94
N ASN A 85 -15.00 7.34 2.96
CA ASN A 85 -14.59 7.55 1.56
C ASN A 85 -13.10 7.82 1.39
N ASP A 86 -12.29 7.15 2.18
CA ASP A 86 -10.85 7.36 2.17
C ASP A 86 -10.12 6.02 2.20
N TYR A 87 -8.82 6.07 2.20
CA TYR A 87 -7.95 4.91 2.39
C TYR A 87 -6.54 5.45 2.64
N PHE A 88 -5.59 4.54 2.91
CA PHE A 88 -4.24 5.01 3.25
C PHE A 88 -3.52 5.54 2.00
N LEU A 89 -3.24 6.83 1.99
CA LEU A 89 -2.58 7.55 0.89
C LEU A 89 -1.36 8.36 1.34
N ASN A 90 -0.94 8.23 2.58
CA ASN A 90 0.04 9.16 3.13
C ASN A 90 1.33 8.44 3.56
N PRO A 91 2.24 8.11 2.59
CA PRO A 91 3.50 7.48 2.95
C PRO A 91 4.41 8.38 3.78
N GLY A 92 4.27 9.70 3.65
CA GLY A 92 5.03 10.64 4.48
C GLY A 92 4.73 10.50 5.96
N MET A 93 3.47 10.23 6.32
CA MET A 93 3.08 9.98 7.70
C MET A 93 3.80 8.74 8.24
N ALA A 94 3.83 7.67 7.46
CA ALA A 94 4.53 6.45 7.86
C ALA A 94 6.00 6.71 8.13
N ARG A 95 6.65 7.46 7.25
CA ARG A 95 8.07 7.80 7.39
C ARG A 95 8.32 8.67 8.60
N SER A 96 7.42 9.60 8.90
CA SER A 96 7.55 10.47 10.08
C SER A 96 7.51 9.64 11.37
N TYR A 97 6.58 8.71 11.47
CA TYR A 97 6.54 7.83 12.64
C TYR A 97 7.76 6.91 12.71
N ALA A 98 8.24 6.43 11.59
CA ALA A 98 9.42 5.57 11.57
C ALA A 98 10.65 6.31 12.12
N ARG A 99 10.80 7.60 11.80
CA ARG A 99 11.92 8.40 12.32
C ARG A 99 11.85 8.56 13.84
N LEU A 100 10.67 8.45 14.41
CA LEU A 100 10.47 8.51 15.87
C LEU A 100 10.58 7.15 16.54
N GLY A 101 10.82 6.09 15.78
CA GLY A 101 10.92 4.74 16.31
C GLY A 101 9.62 3.96 16.27
N GLY A 102 8.65 4.39 15.48
CA GLY A 102 7.36 3.73 15.35
C GLY A 102 7.32 2.73 14.21
N ALA A 103 6.75 1.57 14.45
CA ALA A 103 6.37 0.64 13.40
C ALA A 103 4.98 1.04 12.91
N PHE A 104 4.87 1.42 11.65
CA PHE A 104 3.64 1.98 11.12
C PHE A 104 2.87 0.96 10.30
N TYR A 105 1.58 0.86 10.59
CA TYR A 105 0.62 0.05 9.86
C TYR A 105 -0.59 0.91 9.55
N ALA A 106 -1.25 0.62 8.43
CA ALA A 106 -2.51 1.25 8.07
C ALA A 106 -3.47 0.17 7.60
N LEU A 107 -4.76 0.37 7.84
CA LEU A 107 -5.77 -0.60 7.44
C LEU A 107 -6.74 0.07 6.48
N ASP A 108 -6.83 -0.46 5.25
CA ASP A 108 -7.89 -0.11 4.31
C ASP A 108 -9.08 -1.01 4.62
N LEU A 109 -10.14 -0.41 5.09
CA LEU A 109 -11.32 -1.13 5.55
C LEU A 109 -12.01 -1.81 4.36
N ARG A 110 -12.94 -2.71 4.69
CA ARG A 110 -13.70 -3.44 3.69
C ARG A 110 -14.29 -2.49 2.65
N ARG A 111 -14.07 -2.81 1.38
CA ARG A 111 -14.55 -2.09 0.20
C ARG A 111 -14.01 -0.67 0.03
N TYR A 112 -12.91 -0.36 0.71
CA TYR A 112 -12.22 0.91 0.52
C TYR A 112 -10.82 0.68 -0.03
N GLY A 113 -10.35 1.59 -0.87
CA GLY A 113 -8.99 1.61 -1.38
C GLY A 113 -8.53 0.26 -1.90
N ARG A 114 -7.49 -0.30 -1.27
CA ARG A 114 -6.93 -1.61 -1.66
C ARG A 114 -7.91 -2.76 -1.47
N SER A 115 -8.97 -2.54 -0.72
CA SER A 115 -9.97 -3.57 -0.38
C SER A 115 -11.19 -3.54 -1.29
N LEU A 116 -11.12 -2.81 -2.36
CA LEU A 116 -12.22 -2.75 -3.34
C LEU A 116 -12.50 -4.09 -4.00
#